data_5b1aae4201aeb2e2cadd984cbcad8595
#
_entry.id   5b1aae4201aeb2e2cadd984cbcad8595
#
_cell.length_a   1.000
_cell.length_b   1.000
_cell.length_c   1.000
_cell.angle_alpha   90.00
_cell.angle_beta   90.00
_cell.angle_gamma   90.00
#
_symmetry.space_group_name_H-M   'P 1'
#
loop_
_entity.id
_entity.type
_entity.pdbx_description
1 polymer ?
#
loop_
_entity_poly.entity_id
_entity_poly.type
_entity_poly.pdbx_seq_one_letter_code
_entity_poly.pdbx_strand_id
1 'polypeptide(L)'
;MTKSFSIYLDLIRFSAAFVVLLWHSRPLYEHNLTISQYGHEAVIIFFVLSGFVIAYVTDTKEKGLKDYAISRAARIYSVAIPAIIITALVDFSGYTLNSSAYPEAYRAWDLAGIRVISSLLFTNELWTLSTQLFSNVPYWSLNYEVWYYVAFAILTFVNGFKRWLIFGVVCLFVGPKIFLLMPVWWL
;
A
#
# COMPACT_ATOMS: atom_id res chain seq x y z
N MET A 1 -22.96 2.68 9.41
CA MET A 1 -22.96 2.12 8.03
C MET A 1 -23.93 0.95 7.99
N THR A 2 -24.84 0.90 7.03
CA THR A 2 -25.75 -0.23 6.85
C THR A 2 -25.01 -1.45 6.29
N LYS A 3 -25.54 -2.67 6.53
CA LYS A 3 -24.94 -3.91 6.01
C LYS A 3 -24.87 -3.89 4.47
N SER A 4 -25.91 -3.40 3.82
CA SER A 4 -25.95 -3.32 2.34
C SER A 4 -24.88 -2.38 1.78
N PHE A 5 -24.63 -1.24 2.44
CA PHE A 5 -23.58 -0.31 2.02
C PHE A 5 -22.17 -0.89 2.22
N SER A 6 -21.95 -1.65 3.30
CA SER A 6 -20.68 -2.38 3.50
C SER A 6 -20.40 -3.37 2.38
N ILE A 7 -21.42 -4.18 2.01
CA ILE A 7 -21.31 -5.15 0.89
C ILE A 7 -21.01 -4.44 -0.44
N TYR A 8 -21.64 -3.30 -0.68
CA TYR A 8 -21.37 -2.49 -1.88
C TYR A 8 -19.92 -2.01 -1.95
N LEU A 9 -19.35 -1.50 -0.83
CA LEU A 9 -17.96 -1.10 -0.78
C LEU A 9 -17.00 -2.28 -0.98
N ASP A 10 -17.33 -3.45 -0.43
CA ASP A 10 -16.54 -4.66 -0.61
C ASP A 10 -16.56 -5.15 -2.07
N LEU A 11 -17.71 -5.02 -2.76
CA LEU A 11 -17.81 -5.31 -4.18
C LEU A 11 -16.95 -4.37 -5.03
N ILE A 12 -16.95 -3.07 -4.73
CA ILE A 12 -16.07 -2.12 -5.43
C ILE A 12 -14.61 -2.48 -5.22
N ARG A 13 -14.20 -2.81 -3.97
CA ARG A 13 -12.83 -3.24 -3.68
C ARG A 13 -12.45 -4.50 -4.44
N PHE A 14 -13.33 -5.49 -4.46
CA PHE A 14 -13.09 -6.72 -5.21
C PHE A 14 -12.92 -6.44 -6.70
N SER A 15 -13.78 -5.62 -7.29
CA SER A 15 -13.69 -5.24 -8.71
C SER A 15 -12.39 -4.50 -9.01
N ALA A 16 -11.99 -3.56 -8.16
CA ALA A 16 -10.73 -2.84 -8.30
C ALA A 16 -9.52 -3.79 -8.17
N ALA A 17 -9.53 -4.74 -7.20
CA ALA A 17 -8.50 -5.76 -7.07
C ALA A 17 -8.38 -6.62 -8.32
N PHE A 18 -9.51 -6.99 -8.91
CA PHE A 18 -9.54 -7.78 -10.14
C PHE A 18 -8.94 -7.01 -11.33
N VAL A 19 -9.21 -5.71 -11.46
CA VAL A 19 -8.58 -4.87 -12.49
C VAL A 19 -7.07 -4.77 -12.29
N VAL A 20 -6.60 -4.58 -11.04
CA VAL A 20 -5.16 -4.57 -10.72
C VAL A 20 -4.51 -5.91 -11.06
N LEU A 21 -5.17 -7.03 -10.76
CA LEU A 21 -4.69 -8.37 -11.13
C LEU A 21 -4.55 -8.50 -12.67
N LEU A 22 -5.57 -8.09 -13.41
CA LEU A 22 -5.52 -8.12 -14.87
C LEU A 22 -4.42 -7.22 -15.43
N TRP A 23 -4.18 -6.04 -14.84
CA TRP A 23 -3.07 -5.17 -15.22
C TRP A 23 -1.72 -5.87 -15.07
N HIS A 24 -1.45 -6.49 -13.93
CA HIS A 24 -0.16 -7.13 -13.65
C HIS A 24 0.02 -8.47 -14.36
N SER A 25 -1.06 -9.14 -14.77
CA SER A 25 -1.01 -10.39 -15.54
C SER A 25 -0.96 -10.18 -17.06
N ARG A 26 -0.95 -8.94 -17.56
CA ARG A 26 -0.90 -8.63 -19.00
C ARG A 26 0.19 -9.39 -19.78
N PRO A 27 1.39 -9.60 -19.25
CA PRO A 27 2.40 -10.37 -19.96
C PRO A 27 2.05 -11.85 -20.20
N LEU A 28 1.00 -12.37 -19.53
CA LEU A 28 0.59 -13.77 -19.61
C LEU A 28 -0.47 -14.04 -20.68
N TYR A 29 -1.03 -13.01 -21.32
CA TYR A 29 -2.05 -13.19 -22.36
C TYR A 29 -1.78 -12.30 -23.59
N GLU A 30 -2.06 -12.86 -24.77
CA GLU A 30 -1.76 -12.24 -26.05
C GLU A 30 -2.67 -11.05 -26.39
N HIS A 31 -3.91 -11.04 -25.86
CA HIS A 31 -4.89 -10.00 -26.15
C HIS A 31 -5.02 -9.01 -25.00
N ASN A 32 -4.85 -7.71 -25.33
CA ASN A 32 -5.06 -6.63 -24.37
C ASN A 32 -6.55 -6.47 -24.06
N LEU A 33 -6.97 -6.91 -22.88
CA LEU A 33 -8.28 -6.56 -22.37
C LEU A 33 -8.32 -5.06 -22.06
N THR A 34 -9.27 -4.33 -22.64
CA THR A 34 -9.38 -2.87 -22.44
C THR A 34 -9.43 -2.49 -20.96
N ILE A 35 -10.16 -3.27 -20.14
CA ILE A 35 -10.24 -3.03 -18.69
C ILE A 35 -8.90 -3.15 -17.97
N SER A 36 -7.96 -3.94 -18.48
CA SER A 36 -6.64 -4.09 -17.86
C SER A 36 -5.76 -2.84 -18.00
N GLN A 37 -6.16 -1.83 -18.77
CA GLN A 37 -5.42 -0.57 -18.89
C GLN A 37 -5.61 0.34 -17.67
N TYR A 38 -6.65 0.11 -16.87
CA TYR A 38 -7.07 0.94 -15.75
C TYR A 38 -6.50 0.49 -14.38
N GLY A 39 -5.32 -0.16 -14.37
CA GLY A 39 -4.71 -0.64 -13.12
C GLY A 39 -4.37 0.47 -12.12
N HIS A 40 -3.86 1.60 -12.60
CA HIS A 40 -3.54 2.75 -11.73
C HIS A 40 -4.81 3.41 -11.18
N GLU A 41 -5.84 3.57 -12.01
CA GLU A 41 -7.13 4.11 -11.59
C GLU A 41 -7.81 3.21 -10.55
N ALA A 42 -7.65 1.90 -10.70
CA ALA A 42 -8.13 0.95 -9.70
C ALA A 42 -7.42 1.10 -8.34
N VAL A 43 -6.13 1.42 -8.32
CA VAL A 43 -5.41 1.73 -7.07
C VAL A 43 -5.94 3.04 -6.44
N ILE A 44 -6.29 4.04 -7.24
CA ILE A 44 -6.91 5.28 -6.74
C ILE A 44 -8.24 4.97 -6.03
N ILE A 45 -9.06 4.06 -6.58
CA ILE A 45 -10.29 3.61 -5.93
C ILE A 45 -10.00 3.00 -4.55
N PHE A 46 -8.93 2.19 -4.42
CA PHE A 46 -8.52 1.68 -3.10
C PHE A 46 -8.17 2.79 -2.13
N PHE A 47 -7.44 3.81 -2.57
CA PHE A 47 -7.06 4.93 -1.70
C PHE A 47 -8.27 5.69 -1.20
N VAL A 48 -9.20 6.07 -2.07
CA VAL A 48 -10.46 6.74 -1.69
C VAL A 48 -11.27 5.90 -0.71
N LEU A 49 -11.48 4.61 -1.01
CA LEU A 49 -12.22 3.70 -0.13
C LEU A 49 -11.53 3.48 1.21
N SER A 50 -10.20 3.45 1.23
CA SER A 50 -9.43 3.33 2.46
C SER A 50 -9.61 4.57 3.33
N GLY A 51 -9.45 5.76 2.78
CA GLY A 51 -9.65 7.03 3.49
C GLY A 51 -11.05 7.15 4.08
N PHE A 52 -12.07 6.91 3.28
CA PHE A 52 -13.48 6.94 3.71
C PHE A 52 -13.75 5.99 4.89
N VAL A 53 -13.35 4.71 4.74
CA VAL A 53 -13.62 3.72 5.79
C VAL A 53 -12.85 4.01 7.07
N ILE A 54 -11.63 4.50 6.96
CA ILE A 54 -10.81 4.85 8.13
C ILE A 54 -11.42 6.02 8.87
N ALA A 55 -11.79 7.09 8.18
CA ALA A 55 -12.47 8.22 8.80
C ALA A 55 -13.75 7.79 9.52
N TYR A 56 -14.58 6.99 8.85
CA TYR A 56 -15.81 6.47 9.42
C TYR A 56 -15.59 5.59 10.67
N VAL A 57 -14.61 4.65 10.62
CA VAL A 57 -14.33 3.74 11.74
C VAL A 57 -13.74 4.49 12.91
N THR A 58 -12.85 5.45 12.65
CA THR A 58 -12.24 6.27 13.69
C THR A 58 -13.29 7.09 14.42
N ASP A 59 -14.24 7.70 13.69
CA ASP A 59 -15.31 8.50 14.28
C ASP A 59 -16.31 7.65 15.10
N THR A 60 -16.60 6.42 14.65
CA THR A 60 -17.68 5.62 15.21
C THR A 60 -17.25 4.54 16.20
N LYS A 61 -16.01 4.05 16.16
CA LYS A 61 -15.59 2.84 16.88
C LYS A 61 -14.31 3.00 17.68
N GLU A 62 -13.37 3.85 17.26
CA GLU A 62 -12.06 3.95 17.89
C GLU A 62 -12.08 5.01 19.01
N LYS A 63 -11.68 4.60 20.23
CA LYS A 63 -11.71 5.47 21.41
C LYS A 63 -10.49 6.39 21.54
N GLY A 64 -9.47 6.22 20.68
CA GLY A 64 -8.27 7.03 20.69
C GLY A 64 -7.14 6.47 19.84
N LEU A 65 -6.00 7.15 19.89
CA LEU A 65 -4.82 6.84 19.08
C LEU A 65 -4.34 5.37 19.23
N LYS A 66 -4.41 4.81 20.44
CA LYS A 66 -3.96 3.41 20.67
C LYS A 66 -4.83 2.42 19.90
N ASP A 67 -6.16 2.54 20.01
CA ASP A 67 -7.09 1.64 19.33
C ASP A 67 -6.94 1.78 17.81
N TYR A 68 -6.81 3.02 17.32
CA TYR A 68 -6.52 3.32 15.93
C TYR A 68 -5.24 2.62 15.46
N ALA A 69 -4.12 2.84 16.17
CA ALA A 69 -2.81 2.32 15.77
C ALA A 69 -2.80 0.78 15.73
N ILE A 70 -3.38 0.11 16.74
CA ILE A 70 -3.48 -1.35 16.78
C ILE A 70 -4.33 -1.86 15.62
N SER A 71 -5.48 -1.23 15.36
CA SER A 71 -6.39 -1.61 14.28
C SER A 71 -5.70 -1.49 12.91
N ARG A 72 -4.99 -0.38 12.65
CA ARG A 72 -4.27 -0.18 11.37
C ARG A 72 -3.07 -1.11 11.24
N ALA A 73 -2.26 -1.25 12.30
CA ALA A 73 -1.13 -2.18 12.29
C ALA A 73 -1.56 -3.63 12.01
N ALA A 74 -2.58 -4.12 12.71
CA ALA A 74 -3.13 -5.45 12.47
C ALA A 74 -3.58 -5.63 11.02
N ARG A 75 -4.30 -4.65 10.46
CA ARG A 75 -4.76 -4.69 9.07
C ARG A 75 -3.60 -4.74 8.09
N ILE A 76 -2.61 -3.87 8.23
CA ILE A 76 -1.49 -3.78 7.28
C ILE A 76 -0.59 -5.01 7.38
N TYR A 77 -0.18 -5.39 8.58
CA TYR A 77 0.74 -6.51 8.75
C TYR A 77 0.11 -7.88 8.42
N SER A 78 -1.22 -8.02 8.55
CA SER A 78 -1.91 -9.23 8.09
C SER A 78 -1.82 -9.47 6.59
N VAL A 79 -1.55 -8.42 5.80
CA VAL A 79 -1.34 -8.51 4.35
C VAL A 79 0.15 -8.44 4.01
N ALA A 80 0.90 -7.51 4.62
CA ALA A 80 2.30 -7.26 4.30
C ALA A 80 3.20 -8.47 4.60
N ILE A 81 3.06 -9.10 5.78
CA ILE A 81 3.89 -10.24 6.17
C ILE A 81 3.70 -11.43 5.23
N PRO A 82 2.46 -11.93 4.98
CA PRO A 82 2.25 -12.98 3.99
C PRO A 82 2.75 -12.61 2.60
N ALA A 83 2.53 -11.37 2.14
CA ALA A 83 2.99 -10.91 0.84
C ALA A 83 4.52 -10.97 0.73
N ILE A 84 5.26 -10.52 1.74
CA ILE A 84 6.74 -10.58 1.78
C ILE A 84 7.21 -12.03 1.72
N ILE A 85 6.63 -12.91 2.56
CA ILE A 85 7.02 -14.33 2.63
C ILE A 85 6.75 -15.02 1.29
N ILE A 86 5.53 -14.89 0.75
CA ILE A 86 5.14 -15.53 -0.51
C ILE A 86 6.02 -15.01 -1.66
N THR A 87 6.24 -13.70 -1.76
CA THR A 87 7.09 -13.12 -2.80
C THR A 87 8.52 -13.67 -2.71
N ALA A 88 9.12 -13.68 -1.51
CA ALA A 88 10.46 -14.19 -1.33
C ALA A 88 10.57 -15.68 -1.71
N LEU A 89 9.61 -16.51 -1.29
CA LEU A 89 9.60 -17.95 -1.62
C LEU A 89 9.41 -18.19 -3.11
N VAL A 90 8.46 -17.50 -3.75
CA VAL A 90 8.16 -17.66 -5.17
C VAL A 90 9.32 -17.18 -6.02
N ASP A 91 9.88 -16.00 -5.71
CA ASP A 91 11.00 -15.46 -6.49
C ASP A 91 12.28 -16.26 -6.30
N PHE A 92 12.59 -16.72 -5.08
CA PHE A 92 13.74 -17.59 -4.86
C PHE A 92 13.61 -18.91 -5.65
N SER A 93 12.43 -19.56 -5.56
CA SER A 93 12.18 -20.81 -6.29
C SER A 93 12.18 -20.60 -7.81
N GLY A 94 11.53 -19.55 -8.29
CA GLY A 94 11.48 -19.22 -9.71
C GLY A 94 12.86 -18.87 -10.28
N TYR A 95 13.65 -18.09 -9.55
CA TYR A 95 15.02 -17.73 -9.95
C TYR A 95 15.95 -18.96 -10.01
N THR A 96 15.82 -19.91 -9.09
CA THR A 96 16.60 -21.16 -9.12
C THR A 96 16.22 -22.09 -10.29
N LEU A 97 14.94 -22.08 -10.68
CA LEU A 97 14.44 -22.88 -11.80
C LEU A 97 14.78 -22.26 -13.16
N ASN A 98 14.63 -20.95 -13.30
CA ASN A 98 14.90 -20.22 -14.55
C ASN A 98 15.31 -18.76 -14.28
N SER A 99 16.60 -18.53 -14.06
CA SER A 99 17.14 -17.20 -13.79
C SER A 99 16.98 -16.23 -14.96
N SER A 100 16.87 -16.72 -16.19
CA SER A 100 16.70 -15.87 -17.39
C SER A 100 15.31 -15.26 -17.51
N ALA A 101 14.30 -15.82 -16.82
CA ALA A 101 12.96 -15.27 -16.77
C ALA A 101 12.85 -14.01 -15.90
N TYR A 102 13.87 -13.73 -15.06
CA TYR A 102 13.88 -12.58 -14.16
C TYR A 102 14.68 -11.43 -14.74
N PRO A 103 14.07 -10.25 -14.99
CA PRO A 103 14.80 -9.02 -15.33
C PRO A 103 15.85 -8.66 -14.27
N GLU A 104 16.92 -7.98 -14.66
CA GLU A 104 18.00 -7.60 -13.72
C GLU A 104 17.51 -6.82 -12.50
N ALA A 105 16.50 -5.97 -12.67
CA ALA A 105 15.90 -5.21 -11.57
C ALA A 105 15.32 -6.10 -10.44
N TYR A 106 14.97 -7.36 -10.75
CA TYR A 106 14.42 -8.33 -9.79
C TYR A 106 15.47 -9.32 -9.28
N ARG A 107 16.69 -9.30 -9.84
CA ARG A 107 17.78 -10.20 -9.47
C ARG A 107 18.56 -9.80 -8.23
N ALA A 108 18.27 -8.67 -7.63
CA ALA A 108 19.06 -8.07 -6.55
C ALA A 108 18.92 -8.80 -5.21
N TRP A 109 19.30 -10.08 -5.18
CA TRP A 109 19.40 -10.91 -3.96
C TRP A 109 20.49 -10.43 -3.01
N ASP A 110 21.50 -9.74 -3.52
CA ASP A 110 22.55 -9.05 -2.77
C ASP A 110 22.01 -7.99 -1.80
N LEU A 111 20.84 -7.41 -2.10
CA LEU A 111 20.12 -6.46 -1.26
C LEU A 111 18.86 -7.04 -0.61
N ALA A 112 18.69 -8.37 -0.59
CA ALA A 112 17.47 -9.02 -0.11
C ALA A 112 17.06 -8.59 1.30
N GLY A 113 18.02 -8.51 2.23
CA GLY A 113 17.78 -8.03 3.59
C GLY A 113 17.26 -6.59 3.64
N ILE A 114 17.84 -5.69 2.86
CA ILE A 114 17.41 -4.29 2.77
C ILE A 114 16.01 -4.21 2.17
N ARG A 115 15.71 -4.94 1.11
CA ARG A 115 14.38 -4.99 0.48
C ARG A 115 13.31 -5.47 1.45
N VAL A 116 13.56 -6.54 2.19
CA VAL A 116 12.63 -7.07 3.19
C VAL A 116 12.46 -6.09 4.35
N ILE A 117 13.55 -5.57 4.92
CA ILE A 117 13.48 -4.65 6.07
C ILE A 117 12.79 -3.35 5.68
N SER A 118 13.14 -2.74 4.55
CA SER A 118 12.49 -1.51 4.07
C SER A 118 11.00 -1.72 3.78
N SER A 119 10.62 -2.90 3.28
CA SER A 119 9.21 -3.25 3.06
C SER A 119 8.46 -3.46 4.38
N LEU A 120 9.06 -4.13 5.38
CA LEU A 120 8.46 -4.29 6.71
C LEU A 120 8.28 -2.96 7.45
N LEU A 121 9.19 -2.02 7.25
CA LEU A 121 9.16 -0.69 7.85
C LEU A 121 8.44 0.35 6.99
N PHE A 122 7.96 -0.03 5.80
CA PHE A 122 7.31 0.86 4.83
C PHE A 122 8.17 2.09 4.50
N THR A 123 9.47 1.87 4.30
CA THR A 123 10.45 2.90 3.94
C THR A 123 11.03 2.70 2.54
N ASN A 124 10.46 1.77 1.78
CA ASN A 124 10.90 1.41 0.42
C ASN A 124 10.51 2.45 -0.66
N GLU A 125 9.68 3.45 -0.33
CA GLU A 125 9.19 4.49 -1.25
C GLU A 125 9.37 5.92 -0.69
N LEU A 126 10.52 6.24 -0.10
CA LEU A 126 10.77 7.56 0.47
C LEU A 126 11.44 8.49 -0.55
N TRP A 127 11.01 9.76 -0.63
CA TRP A 127 11.55 10.75 -1.56
C TRP A 127 11.57 10.23 -3.00
N THR A 128 12.77 10.13 -3.58
CA THR A 128 13.02 9.55 -4.91
C THR A 128 13.39 8.08 -4.87
N LEU A 129 13.59 7.52 -3.65
CA LEU A 129 13.90 6.10 -3.47
C LEU A 129 12.69 5.26 -3.85
N SER A 130 12.94 4.19 -4.60
CA SER A 130 11.97 3.14 -4.87
C SER A 130 12.69 1.80 -4.80
N THR A 131 12.58 1.13 -3.66
CA THR A 131 13.19 -0.18 -3.41
C THR A 131 12.11 -1.24 -3.53
N GLN A 132 12.03 -1.89 -4.68
CA GLN A 132 11.00 -2.91 -4.92
C GLN A 132 11.20 -4.14 -4.04
N LEU A 133 10.10 -4.71 -3.55
CA LEU A 133 10.09 -6.02 -2.91
C LEU A 133 10.19 -7.11 -3.99
N PHE A 134 11.40 -7.40 -4.46
CA PHE A 134 11.68 -8.36 -5.53
C PHE A 134 10.76 -8.15 -6.76
N SER A 135 10.04 -9.19 -7.22
CA SER A 135 9.09 -9.08 -8.33
C SER A 135 7.75 -8.45 -7.96
N ASN A 136 7.47 -8.23 -6.67
CA ASN A 136 6.19 -7.70 -6.20
C ASN A 136 6.10 -6.18 -6.38
N VAL A 137 5.97 -5.75 -7.63
CA VAL A 137 5.82 -4.34 -7.98
C VAL A 137 4.65 -3.68 -7.25
N PRO A 138 3.43 -4.28 -7.12
CA PRO A 138 2.29 -3.64 -6.46
C PRO A 138 2.50 -3.26 -4.99
N TYR A 139 3.51 -3.78 -4.32
CA TYR A 139 3.78 -3.53 -2.90
C TYR A 139 3.99 -2.04 -2.56
N TRP A 140 4.39 -1.21 -3.54
CA TRP A 140 4.57 0.23 -3.34
C TRP A 140 3.33 0.92 -2.75
N SER A 141 2.14 0.47 -3.11
CA SER A 141 0.88 1.09 -2.65
C SER A 141 0.63 0.94 -1.16
N LEU A 142 1.11 -0.17 -0.52
CA LEU A 142 1.04 -0.35 0.94
C LEU A 142 1.89 0.69 1.68
N ASN A 143 3.03 1.08 1.12
CA ASN A 143 3.87 2.13 1.68
C ASN A 143 3.11 3.46 1.77
N TYR A 144 2.44 3.85 0.69
CA TYR A 144 1.62 5.05 0.65
C TYR A 144 0.48 4.98 1.69
N GLU A 145 -0.23 3.84 1.75
CA GLU A 145 -1.34 3.65 2.67
C GLU A 145 -0.90 3.80 4.14
N VAL A 146 0.24 3.24 4.52
CA VAL A 146 0.78 3.37 5.89
C VAL A 146 1.09 4.81 6.24
N TRP A 147 1.74 5.56 5.36
CA TRP A 147 2.06 6.97 5.63
C TRP A 147 0.82 7.86 5.65
N TYR A 148 -0.23 7.52 4.90
CA TYR A 148 -1.54 8.19 5.04
C TYR A 148 -2.19 7.89 6.39
N TYR A 149 -2.06 6.67 6.90
CA TYR A 149 -2.53 6.33 8.26
C TYR A 149 -1.78 7.13 9.33
N VAL A 150 -0.47 7.27 9.20
CA VAL A 150 0.34 8.07 10.12
C VAL A 150 -0.07 9.54 10.04
N ALA A 151 -0.20 10.10 8.86
CA ALA A 151 -0.62 11.47 8.65
C ALA A 151 -2.03 11.74 9.23
N PHE A 152 -2.99 10.86 8.95
CA PHE A 152 -4.34 10.92 9.51
C PHE A 152 -4.33 10.88 11.03
N ALA A 153 -3.56 9.97 11.63
CA ALA A 153 -3.43 9.87 13.08
C ALA A 153 -2.90 11.18 13.71
N ILE A 154 -1.88 11.78 13.12
CA ILE A 154 -1.32 13.05 13.58
C ILE A 154 -2.38 14.15 13.50
N LEU A 155 -3.06 14.27 12.36
CA LEU A 155 -4.04 15.31 12.12
C LEU A 155 -5.31 15.15 12.99
N THR A 156 -5.65 13.92 13.38
CA THR A 156 -6.85 13.63 14.17
C THR A 156 -6.59 13.66 15.68
N PHE A 157 -5.51 13.03 16.14
CA PHE A 157 -5.29 12.79 17.58
C PHE A 157 -4.31 13.74 18.24
N VAL A 158 -3.48 14.47 17.47
CA VAL A 158 -2.56 15.47 18.04
C VAL A 158 -3.19 16.86 17.99
N ASN A 159 -3.06 17.64 19.08
CA ASN A 159 -3.66 18.96 19.20
C ASN A 159 -2.62 20.08 19.18
N GLY A 160 -3.08 21.28 18.81
CA GLY A 160 -2.30 22.52 18.88
C GLY A 160 -1.11 22.57 17.90
N PHE A 161 -0.11 23.37 18.24
CA PHE A 161 1.07 23.57 17.40
C PHE A 161 1.87 22.28 17.17
N LYS A 162 1.88 21.37 18.15
CA LYS A 162 2.57 20.07 18.05
C LYS A 162 2.08 19.24 16.85
N ARG A 163 0.80 19.32 16.50
CA ARG A 163 0.21 18.66 15.32
C ARG A 163 0.99 19.02 14.05
N TRP A 164 1.14 20.30 13.80
CA TRP A 164 1.78 20.80 12.59
C TRP A 164 3.29 20.55 12.58
N LEU A 165 3.93 20.63 13.74
CA LEU A 165 5.34 20.31 13.87
C LEU A 165 5.62 18.83 13.53
N ILE A 166 4.88 17.90 14.14
CA ILE A 166 5.05 16.46 13.91
C ILE A 166 4.67 16.12 12.46
N PHE A 167 3.58 16.69 11.94
CA PHE A 167 3.20 16.49 10.55
C PHE A 167 4.28 16.97 9.58
N GLY A 168 4.86 18.15 9.81
CA GLY A 168 5.96 18.68 9.02
C GLY A 168 7.20 17.78 9.06
N VAL A 169 7.57 17.27 10.24
CA VAL A 169 8.69 16.31 10.38
C VAL A 169 8.43 15.03 9.58
N VAL A 170 7.22 14.49 9.63
CA VAL A 170 6.84 13.31 8.85
C VAL A 170 6.86 13.61 7.35
N CYS A 171 6.37 14.76 6.91
CA CYS A 171 6.45 15.18 5.50
C CYS A 171 7.90 15.30 5.02
N LEU A 172 8.79 15.86 5.84
CA LEU A 172 10.22 15.95 5.54
C LEU A 172 10.89 14.57 5.49
N PHE A 173 10.53 13.67 6.37
CA PHE A 173 11.07 12.30 6.39
C PHE A 173 10.62 11.49 5.16
N VAL A 174 9.33 11.53 4.86
CA VAL A 174 8.71 10.71 3.80
C VAL A 174 8.97 11.29 2.41
N GLY A 175 8.99 12.61 2.29
CA GLY A 175 9.16 13.32 1.04
C GLY A 175 7.83 13.58 0.29
N PRO A 176 7.89 14.39 -0.79
CA PRO A 176 6.69 14.88 -1.49
C PRO A 176 5.97 13.79 -2.29
N LYS A 177 6.69 12.75 -2.77
CA LYS A 177 6.18 11.70 -3.63
C LYS A 177 4.89 11.07 -3.09
N ILE A 178 4.89 10.68 -1.81
CA ILE A 178 3.74 10.04 -1.15
C ILE A 178 2.63 11.06 -0.90
N PHE A 179 2.95 12.24 -0.40
CA PHE A 179 1.94 13.23 -0.02
C PHE A 179 1.26 13.93 -1.20
N LEU A 180 1.82 13.86 -2.42
CA LEU A 180 1.14 14.39 -3.61
C LEU A 180 -0.20 13.67 -3.90
N LEU A 181 -0.33 12.39 -3.56
CA LEU A 181 -1.57 11.62 -3.73
C LEU A 181 -2.45 11.60 -2.48
N MET A 182 -1.99 12.16 -1.35
CA MET A 182 -2.76 12.20 -0.11
C MET A 182 -4.13 12.90 -0.24
N PRO A 183 -4.31 14.01 -1.02
CA PRO A 183 -5.61 14.62 -1.21
C PRO A 183 -6.65 13.65 -1.78
N VAL A 184 -6.24 12.74 -2.67
CA VAL A 184 -7.12 11.72 -3.24
C VAL A 184 -7.56 10.70 -2.19
N TRP A 185 -6.68 10.35 -1.25
CA TRP A 185 -7.01 9.46 -0.15
C TRP A 185 -7.91 10.13 0.90
N TRP A 186 -7.81 11.46 1.04
CA TRP A 186 -8.56 12.24 2.02
C TRP A 186 -9.99 12.56 1.58
N LEU A 187 -10.32 12.43 0.27
CA LEU A 187 -11.68 12.65 -0.27
C LEU A 187 -12.68 11.60 0.23
#